data_1677b31edd5f36942ca826145620ebec
#
_entry.id   1677b31edd5f36942ca826145620ebec
#
_cell.length_a   1.000
_cell.length_b   1.000
_cell.length_c   1.000
_cell.angle_alpha   90.00
_cell.angle_beta   90.00
_cell.angle_gamma   90.00
#
_symmetry.space_group_name_H-M   'P 1'
#
loop_
_entity.id
_entity.type
_entity.pdbx_description
1 polymer ?
#
loop_
_entity_poly.entity_id
_entity_poly.type
_entity_poly.pdbx_seq_one_letter_code
_entity_poly.pdbx_strand_id
1 'polypeptide(L)'
;MNKFERHTKAIDYALSKIKESPLSKFVKEVVLFGSVARNEERYDSDIDLLLVLDEQARAYKRDILNLRGNISSDELADAEADLKITFNENWRDSMDTIFLCIKKDGIKIA
;
A
#
# COMPACT_ATOMS: atom_id res chain seq x y z
N MET A 1 13.59 -16.52 -9.21
CA MET A 1 13.36 -15.37 -8.30
C MET A 1 12.86 -15.91 -6.98
N ASN A 2 13.51 -15.55 -5.86
CA ASN A 2 13.05 -15.96 -4.53
C ASN A 2 11.93 -15.04 -4.03
N LYS A 3 11.31 -15.42 -2.90
CA LYS A 3 10.16 -14.65 -2.36
C LYS A 3 10.54 -13.21 -2.00
N PHE A 4 11.76 -12.99 -1.48
CA PHE A 4 12.23 -11.67 -1.12
C PHE A 4 12.29 -10.75 -2.34
N GLU A 5 12.94 -11.21 -3.40
CA GLU A 5 13.05 -10.45 -4.65
C GLU A 5 11.70 -10.15 -5.27
N ARG A 6 10.82 -11.15 -5.26
CA ARG A 6 9.48 -11.05 -5.82
C ARG A 6 8.66 -10.00 -5.08
N HIS A 7 8.66 -10.03 -3.75
CA HIS A 7 7.92 -9.06 -2.95
C HIS A 7 8.53 -7.67 -3.04
N THR A 8 9.85 -7.56 -3.05
CA THR A 8 10.54 -6.28 -3.22
C THR A 8 10.18 -5.62 -4.57
N LYS A 9 10.16 -6.41 -5.65
CA LYS A 9 9.76 -5.88 -6.95
C LYS A 9 8.31 -5.40 -6.96
N ALA A 10 7.41 -6.13 -6.31
CA ALA A 10 6.01 -5.72 -6.19
C ALA A 10 5.86 -4.41 -5.42
N ILE A 11 6.60 -4.26 -4.33
CA ILE A 11 6.61 -3.03 -3.53
C ILE A 11 7.15 -1.86 -4.36
N ASP A 12 8.28 -2.05 -5.04
CA ASP A 12 8.89 -1.00 -5.86
C ASP A 12 7.97 -0.58 -7.00
N TYR A 13 7.31 -1.54 -7.64
CA TYR A 13 6.34 -1.26 -8.68
C TYR A 13 5.17 -0.43 -8.14
N ALA A 14 4.61 -0.84 -7.01
CA ALA A 14 3.49 -0.13 -6.38
C ALA A 14 3.89 1.30 -6.01
N LEU A 15 5.07 1.49 -5.42
CA LEU A 15 5.57 2.83 -5.05
C LEU A 15 5.76 3.70 -6.29
N SER A 16 6.26 3.14 -7.40
CA SER A 16 6.42 3.92 -8.62
C SER A 16 5.08 4.35 -9.19
N LYS A 17 4.05 3.50 -9.13
CA LYS A 17 2.70 3.85 -9.57
C LYS A 17 2.09 4.95 -8.71
N ILE A 18 2.30 4.90 -7.41
CA ILE A 18 1.85 5.96 -6.49
C ILE A 18 2.54 7.27 -6.85
N LYS A 19 3.86 7.23 -7.07
CA LYS A 19 4.65 8.41 -7.41
C LYS A 19 4.24 9.04 -8.74
N GLU A 20 3.88 8.21 -9.72
CA GLU A 20 3.44 8.67 -11.05
C GLU A 20 1.99 9.18 -11.07
N SER A 21 1.20 8.82 -10.07
CA SER A 21 -0.21 9.20 -9.99
C SER A 21 -0.38 10.70 -9.72
N PRO A 22 -1.45 11.31 -10.26
CA PRO A 22 -1.83 12.67 -9.86
C PRO A 22 -2.08 12.82 -8.36
N LEU A 23 -2.30 11.70 -7.64
CA LEU A 23 -2.48 11.70 -6.20
C LEU A 23 -1.18 11.89 -5.42
N SER A 24 -0.02 11.80 -6.07
CA SER A 24 1.28 11.84 -5.38
C SER A 24 1.46 13.08 -4.49
N LYS A 25 0.95 14.21 -4.92
CA LYS A 25 1.01 15.47 -4.14
C LYS A 25 0.21 15.43 -2.85
N PHE A 26 -0.72 14.49 -2.73
CA PHE A 26 -1.56 14.33 -1.55
C PHE A 26 -1.07 13.22 -0.61
N VAL A 27 -0.03 12.49 -0.99
CA VAL A 27 0.47 11.36 -0.19
C VAL A 27 1.14 11.87 1.07
N LYS A 28 0.66 11.40 2.23
CA LYS A 28 1.26 11.69 3.53
C LYS A 28 2.23 10.61 3.93
N GLU A 29 1.87 9.35 3.73
CA GLU A 29 2.75 8.22 3.97
C GLU A 29 2.22 6.96 3.29
N VAL A 30 3.11 5.99 3.12
CA VAL A 30 2.77 4.64 2.67
C VAL A 30 3.30 3.66 3.71
N VAL A 31 2.45 2.77 4.18
CA VAL A 31 2.76 1.79 5.22
C VAL A 31 2.62 0.39 4.66
N LEU A 32 3.67 -0.42 4.80
CA LEU A 32 3.63 -1.84 4.50
C LEU A 32 3.15 -2.57 5.76
N PHE A 33 2.16 -3.44 5.61
CA PHE A 33 1.66 -4.23 6.74
C PHE A 33 1.38 -5.66 6.29
N GLY A 34 0.76 -6.46 7.14
CA GLY A 34 0.41 -7.83 6.82
C GLY A 34 1.62 -8.79 6.91
N SER A 35 1.51 -9.93 6.25
CA SER A 35 2.50 -11.01 6.37
C SER A 35 3.90 -10.60 5.90
N VAL A 36 3.99 -9.81 4.83
CA VAL A 36 5.29 -9.35 4.33
C VAL A 36 5.99 -8.46 5.36
N ALA A 37 5.24 -7.55 6.02
CA ALA A 37 5.80 -6.68 7.06
C ALA A 37 6.26 -7.49 8.27
N ARG A 38 5.55 -8.57 8.61
CA ARG A 38 5.90 -9.44 9.74
C ARG A 38 6.99 -10.45 9.41
N ASN A 39 7.46 -10.49 8.16
CA ASN A 39 8.41 -11.48 7.67
C ASN A 39 7.90 -12.92 7.81
N GLU A 40 6.59 -13.09 7.64
CA GLU A 40 5.89 -14.37 7.72
C GLU A 40 5.30 -14.78 6.37
N GLU A 41 5.66 -14.08 5.30
CA GLU A 41 5.10 -14.28 3.99
C GLU A 41 5.49 -15.60 3.37
N ARG A 42 4.60 -16.12 2.54
CA ARG A 42 4.85 -17.22 1.63
C ARG A 42 5.24 -16.67 0.27
N TYR A 43 5.73 -17.51 -0.61
CA TYR A 43 6.09 -17.11 -1.96
C TYR A 43 4.93 -16.43 -2.69
N ASP A 44 3.72 -16.94 -2.51
CA ASP A 44 2.51 -16.45 -3.15
C ASP A 44 1.73 -15.38 -2.35
N SER A 45 2.28 -14.92 -1.24
CA SER A 45 1.64 -13.88 -0.43
C SER A 45 1.57 -12.56 -1.20
N ASP A 46 0.44 -11.86 -1.04
CA ASP A 46 0.28 -10.51 -1.55
C ASP A 46 0.98 -9.51 -0.63
N ILE A 47 1.31 -8.35 -1.16
CA ILE A 47 1.79 -7.25 -0.33
C ILE A 47 0.58 -6.39 0.09
N ASP A 48 0.56 -5.98 1.33
CA ASP A 48 -0.50 -5.13 1.88
C ASP A 48 0.05 -3.74 2.16
N LEU A 49 -0.57 -2.75 1.54
CA LEU A 49 -0.16 -1.35 1.66
C LEU A 49 -1.31 -0.49 2.16
N LEU A 50 -0.98 0.43 3.07
CA LEU A 50 -1.88 1.50 3.49
C LEU A 50 -1.35 2.81 2.90
N LEU A 51 -2.16 3.46 2.08
CA LEU A 51 -1.86 4.77 1.51
C LEU A 51 -2.63 5.82 2.30
N VAL A 52 -1.90 6.71 2.95
CA VAL A 52 -2.49 7.81 3.72
C VAL A 52 -2.43 9.06 2.85
N LEU A 53 -3.61 9.58 2.53
CA LEU A 53 -3.76 10.75 1.67
C LEU A 53 -4.32 11.93 2.45
N ASP A 54 -3.95 13.13 2.01
CA ASP A 54 -4.61 14.35 2.46
C ASP A 54 -6.09 14.28 2.11
N GLU A 55 -6.93 14.87 2.94
CA GLU A 55 -8.38 14.84 2.74
C GLU A 55 -8.81 15.47 1.41
N GLN A 56 -8.05 16.42 0.89
CA GLN A 56 -8.33 17.03 -0.41
C GLN A 56 -8.38 15.99 -1.54
N ALA A 57 -7.70 14.86 -1.38
CA ALA A 57 -7.70 13.80 -2.38
C ALA A 57 -9.06 13.11 -2.53
N ARG A 58 -9.97 13.27 -1.58
CA ARG A 58 -11.32 12.66 -1.66
C ARG A 58 -12.06 13.02 -2.95
N ALA A 59 -11.81 14.20 -3.49
CA ALA A 59 -12.45 14.66 -4.72
C ALA A 59 -11.93 13.95 -5.97
N TYR A 60 -10.79 13.27 -5.87
CA TYR A 60 -10.09 12.65 -7.00
C TYR A 60 -10.44 11.17 -7.14
N LYS A 61 -11.75 10.87 -7.16
CA LYS A 61 -12.26 9.50 -7.15
C LYS A 61 -11.76 8.67 -8.34
N ARG A 62 -11.71 9.26 -9.53
CA ARG A 62 -11.23 8.55 -10.72
C ARG A 62 -9.77 8.18 -10.60
N ASP A 63 -8.95 9.10 -10.10
CA ASP A 63 -7.52 8.85 -9.91
C ASP A 63 -7.29 7.75 -8.86
N ILE A 64 -8.11 7.71 -7.81
CA ILE A 64 -8.06 6.67 -6.80
C ILE A 64 -8.37 5.30 -7.43
N LEU A 65 -9.43 5.22 -8.23
CA LEU A 65 -9.79 3.97 -8.92
C LEU A 65 -8.71 3.53 -9.90
N ASN A 66 -8.14 4.47 -10.64
CA ASN A 66 -7.06 4.18 -11.59
C ASN A 66 -5.82 3.67 -10.87
N LEU A 67 -5.47 4.27 -9.74
CA LEU A 67 -4.31 3.82 -8.96
C LEU A 67 -4.53 2.40 -8.44
N ARG A 68 -5.70 2.11 -7.88
CA ARG A 68 -6.03 0.75 -7.42
C ARG A 68 -5.94 -0.27 -8.54
N GLY A 69 -6.41 0.09 -9.73
CA GLY A 69 -6.37 -0.81 -10.89
C GLY A 69 -4.98 -1.06 -11.45
N ASN A 70 -4.03 -0.16 -11.19
CA ASN A 70 -2.68 -0.22 -11.77
C ASN A 70 -1.59 -0.49 -10.73
N ILE A 71 -1.97 -0.78 -9.48
CA ILE A 71 -1.00 -0.92 -8.39
C ILE A 71 -0.16 -2.19 -8.49
N SER A 72 -0.67 -3.20 -9.18
CA SER A 72 0.01 -4.48 -9.39
C SER A 72 0.42 -4.64 -10.84
N SER A 73 1.62 -5.18 -11.07
CA SER A 73 2.12 -5.48 -12.41
C SER A 73 1.62 -6.84 -12.88
N ASP A 74 1.25 -6.94 -14.17
CA ASP A 74 0.90 -8.22 -14.78
C ASP A 74 2.12 -9.18 -14.81
N GLU A 75 3.31 -8.64 -14.87
CA GLU A 75 4.55 -9.44 -14.83
C GLU A 75 4.79 -10.08 -13.46
N LEU A 76 4.13 -9.55 -12.43
CA LEU A 76 4.23 -10.03 -11.07
C LEU A 76 2.89 -10.63 -10.62
N ALA A 77 2.26 -11.42 -11.51
CA ALA A 77 0.91 -11.94 -11.32
C ALA A 77 0.69 -12.67 -9.99
N ASP A 78 1.76 -13.32 -9.46
CA ASP A 78 1.65 -14.06 -8.19
C ASP A 78 1.95 -13.20 -6.96
N ALA A 79 2.34 -11.94 -7.15
CA ALA A 79 2.63 -11.01 -6.06
C ALA A 79 1.84 -9.72 -6.27
N GLU A 80 0.56 -9.78 -5.99
CA GLU A 80 -0.33 -8.63 -6.10
C GLU A 80 -0.16 -7.70 -4.92
N ALA A 81 -0.52 -6.44 -5.13
CA ALA A 81 -0.59 -5.45 -4.08
C ALA A 81 -2.06 -5.21 -3.71
N ASP A 82 -2.37 -5.32 -2.43
CA ASP A 82 -3.66 -4.93 -1.87
C ASP A 82 -3.50 -3.53 -1.28
N LEU A 83 -4.17 -2.56 -1.88
CA LEU A 83 -4.06 -1.17 -1.47
C LEU A 83 -5.27 -0.73 -0.67
N LYS A 84 -5.04 -0.39 0.59
CA LYS A 84 -6.03 0.28 1.44
C LYS A 84 -5.71 1.76 1.47
N ILE A 85 -6.74 2.60 1.45
CA ILE A 85 -6.59 4.05 1.43
C ILE A 85 -7.32 4.63 2.63
N THR A 86 -6.68 5.57 3.32
CA THR A 86 -7.30 6.37 4.35
C THR A 86 -6.98 7.85 4.14
N PHE A 87 -7.93 8.70 4.52
CA PHE A 87 -7.73 10.15 4.53
C PHE A 87 -7.49 10.67 5.95
N ASN A 88 -7.37 9.76 6.90
CA ASN A 88 -7.15 10.09 8.30
C ASN A 88 -5.64 10.08 8.61
N GLU A 89 -5.03 11.25 8.69
CA GLU A 89 -3.60 11.38 9.03
C GLU A 89 -3.31 10.83 10.44
N ASN A 90 -4.31 10.81 11.30
CA ASN A 90 -4.19 10.35 12.68
C ASN A 90 -4.71 8.91 12.83
N TRP A 91 -4.57 8.10 11.79
CA TRP A 91 -5.06 6.72 11.81
C TRP A 91 -4.45 5.88 12.95
N ARG A 92 -3.24 6.22 13.39
CA ARG A 92 -2.57 5.54 14.50
C ARG A 92 -3.31 5.72 15.83
N ASP A 93 -4.10 6.79 15.96
CA ASP A 93 -4.91 7.05 17.13
C ASP A 93 -6.31 6.45 17.03
N SER A 94 -6.65 5.85 15.90
CA SER A 94 -7.96 5.26 15.66
C SER A 94 -8.11 3.97 16.46
N MET A 95 -9.32 3.73 16.97
CA MET A 95 -9.68 2.50 17.67
C MET A 95 -10.25 1.43 16.72
N ASP A 96 -10.36 1.71 15.43
CA ASP A 96 -10.81 0.72 14.45
C ASP A 96 -9.87 -0.47 14.41
N THR A 97 -10.44 -1.66 14.39
CA THR A 97 -9.68 -2.92 14.44
C THR A 97 -8.62 -3.00 13.34
N ILE A 98 -8.97 -2.59 12.11
CA ILE A 98 -8.02 -2.65 11.00
C ILE A 98 -6.79 -1.76 11.27
N PHE A 99 -6.98 -0.55 11.79
CA PHE A 99 -5.87 0.35 12.09
C PHE A 99 -5.05 -0.12 13.29
N LEU A 100 -5.69 -0.75 14.27
CA LEU A 100 -4.95 -1.35 15.38
C LEU A 100 -4.02 -2.46 14.88
N CYS A 101 -4.49 -3.29 13.96
CA CYS A 101 -3.67 -4.34 13.35
C CYS A 101 -2.51 -3.75 12.54
N ILE A 102 -2.78 -2.73 11.73
CA ILE A 102 -1.75 -2.09 10.90
C ILE A 102 -0.70 -1.42 11.78
N LYS A 103 -1.12 -0.73 12.83
CA LYS A 103 -0.22 -0.06 13.76
C LYS A 103 0.77 -1.03 14.39
N LYS A 104 0.31 -2.24 14.73
CA LYS A 104 1.13 -3.26 15.39
C LYS A 104 2.32 -3.70 14.54
N ASP A 105 2.09 -3.93 13.24
CA ASP A 105 3.07 -4.56 12.37
C ASP A 105 3.55 -3.64 11.23
N GLY A 106 2.90 -2.50 11.05
CA GLY A 106 3.15 -1.62 9.92
C GLY A 106 4.52 -0.97 9.91
N ILE A 107 5.11 -0.89 8.73
CA ILE A 107 6.42 -0.27 8.49
C ILE A 107 6.21 0.85 7.48
N LYS A 108 6.55 2.07 7.88
CA LYS A 108 6.49 3.20 6.96
C LYS A 108 7.57 3.04 5.90
N ILE A 109 7.18 3.00 4.63
CA ILE A 109 8.11 2.83 3.51
C ILE A 109 8.20 4.05 2.61
N ALA A 110 7.30 5.02 2.79
CA ALA A 110 7.39 6.29 2.07
C ALA A 110 6.61 7.40 2.78
#